data_979af58a54bcd40b8a7325d7d2402b3e
#
_entry.id   979af58a54bcd40b8a7325d7d2402b3e
#
_cell.length_a   1.000
_cell.length_b   1.000
_cell.length_c   1.000
_cell.angle_alpha   90.00
_cell.angle_beta   90.00
_cell.angle_gamma   90.00
#
_symmetry.space_group_name_H-M   'P 1'
#
loop_
_entity.id
_entity.type
_entity.pdbx_description
1 polymer ?
#
loop_
_entity_poly.entity_id
_entity_poly.type
_entity_poly.pdbx_seq_one_letter_code
_entity_poly.pdbx_strand_id
1 'polypeptide(L)'
;MTIEIINKQAHSKGEIYSVQFEEKIIKFLVLFHAKERMIKWGLKEEMVVETLIRPEEVLKGHRNRYIAHRRYGNHLVRAVYEYENGLPMLLTVYFPKSDRYFKGGSIYEDKIFK
;
A
#
# COMPACT_ATOMS: atom_id res chain seq x y z
N MET A 1 -9.08 0.03 -15.68
CA MET A 1 -9.68 0.94 -14.73
C MET A 1 -8.65 1.78 -14.04
N THR A 2 -8.94 3.02 -13.80
CA THR A 2 -7.96 3.99 -13.33
C THR A 2 -8.06 4.19 -11.82
N ILE A 3 -6.90 4.16 -11.14
CA ILE A 3 -6.79 4.55 -9.74
C ILE A 3 -6.34 6.00 -9.74
N GLU A 4 -7.05 6.85 -9.01
CA GLU A 4 -6.75 8.28 -9.00
C GLU A 4 -6.67 8.81 -7.58
N ILE A 5 -5.55 9.47 -7.26
CA ILE A 5 -5.41 10.17 -5.98
C ILE A 5 -6.11 11.53 -6.15
N ILE A 6 -7.25 11.69 -5.50
CA ILE A 6 -8.07 12.89 -5.67
C ILE A 6 -7.85 13.93 -4.59
N ASN A 7 -7.26 13.56 -3.46
CA ASN A 7 -7.02 14.51 -2.38
C ASN A 7 -5.96 13.97 -1.43
N LYS A 8 -5.21 14.89 -0.81
CA LYS A 8 -4.28 14.61 0.27
C LYS A 8 -4.52 15.62 1.37
N GLN A 9 -4.75 15.14 2.58
CA GLN A 9 -5.03 15.99 3.73
C GLN A 9 -3.95 15.80 4.78
N ALA A 10 -3.42 16.90 5.30
CA ALA A 10 -2.40 16.84 6.35
C ALA A 10 -2.95 16.16 7.60
N HIS A 11 -2.11 15.37 8.24
CA HIS A 11 -2.41 14.65 9.47
C HIS A 11 -1.19 14.71 10.36
N SER A 12 -1.37 14.64 11.67
CA SER A 12 -0.24 14.71 12.62
C SER A 12 0.79 13.61 12.39
N LYS A 13 0.38 12.46 11.86
CA LYS A 13 1.26 11.30 11.63
C LYS A 13 1.71 11.15 10.17
N GLY A 14 1.20 11.96 9.26
CA GLY A 14 1.51 11.85 7.85
C GLY A 14 0.50 12.58 6.99
N GLU A 15 -0.04 11.90 5.98
CA GLU A 15 -1.09 12.45 5.12
C GLU A 15 -2.18 11.42 4.89
N ILE A 16 -3.43 11.87 4.89
CA ILE A 16 -4.56 11.02 4.49
C ILE A 16 -4.74 11.18 2.99
N TYR A 17 -4.63 10.08 2.27
CA TYR A 17 -4.87 10.02 0.84
C TYR A 17 -6.31 9.60 0.62
N SER A 18 -7.01 10.31 -0.25
CA SER A 18 -8.31 9.90 -0.76
C SER A 18 -8.11 9.45 -2.19
N VAL A 19 -8.50 8.23 -2.48
CA VAL A 19 -8.24 7.59 -3.77
C VAL A 19 -9.56 7.11 -4.36
N GLN A 20 -9.80 7.46 -5.61
CA GLN A 20 -10.98 6.99 -6.32
C GLN A 20 -10.64 5.77 -7.15
N PHE A 21 -11.44 4.73 -7.00
CA PHE A 21 -11.34 3.50 -7.77
C PHE A 21 -12.71 2.85 -7.87
N GLU A 22 -13.17 2.56 -9.09
CA GLU A 22 -14.45 1.89 -9.34
C GLU A 22 -15.63 2.54 -8.61
N GLU A 23 -15.81 3.82 -8.75
CA GLU A 23 -16.93 4.57 -8.13
C GLU A 23 -16.90 4.61 -6.61
N LYS A 24 -15.81 4.16 -6.00
CA LYS A 24 -15.61 4.24 -4.55
C LYS A 24 -14.46 5.16 -4.23
N ILE A 25 -14.56 5.82 -3.08
CA ILE A 25 -13.47 6.60 -2.54
C ILE A 25 -12.91 5.84 -1.34
N ILE A 26 -11.62 5.55 -1.39
CA ILE A 26 -10.91 4.80 -0.36
C ILE A 26 -9.94 5.76 0.29
N LYS A 27 -9.93 5.79 1.63
CA LYS A 27 -9.01 6.63 2.37
C LYS A 27 -8.03 5.77 3.14
N PHE A 28 -6.78 6.22 3.20
CA PHE A 28 -5.79 5.60 4.06
C PHE A 28 -4.74 6.64 4.46
N LEU A 29 -4.12 6.38 5.60
CA LEU A 29 -3.10 7.26 6.14
C LEU A 29 -1.73 6.78 5.68
N VAL A 30 -0.94 7.67 5.09
CA VAL A 30 0.43 7.39 4.71
C VAL A 30 1.33 8.06 5.74
N LEU A 31 2.01 7.27 6.58
CA LEU A 31 2.87 7.81 7.62
C LEU A 31 4.09 8.50 7.03
N PHE A 32 4.66 9.45 7.75
CA PHE A 32 5.87 10.16 7.31
C PHE A 32 7.00 9.20 6.96
N HIS A 33 7.20 8.16 7.77
CA HIS A 33 8.21 7.15 7.49
C HIS A 33 7.99 6.46 6.15
N ALA A 34 6.74 6.13 5.83
CA ALA A 34 6.41 5.51 4.55
C ALA A 34 6.73 6.45 3.39
N LYS A 35 6.43 7.75 3.55
CA LYS A 35 6.76 8.76 2.53
C LYS A 35 8.26 8.85 2.30
N GLU A 36 9.06 8.81 3.38
CA GLU A 36 10.51 8.81 3.27
C GLU A 36 11.01 7.59 2.50
N ARG A 37 10.41 6.42 2.76
CA ARG A 37 10.79 5.19 2.06
C ARG A 37 10.42 5.23 0.59
N MET A 38 9.27 5.83 0.25
CA MET A 38 8.89 6.01 -1.14
C MET A 38 9.95 6.83 -1.89
N ILE A 39 10.41 7.91 -1.28
CA ILE A 39 11.45 8.76 -1.85
C ILE A 39 12.76 7.98 -1.97
N LYS A 40 13.14 7.28 -0.91
CA LYS A 40 14.38 6.49 -0.89
C LYS A 40 14.45 5.47 -2.02
N TRP A 41 13.34 4.80 -2.30
CA TRP A 41 13.29 3.76 -3.34
C TRP A 41 12.88 4.31 -4.70
N GLY A 42 12.64 5.62 -4.82
CA GLY A 42 12.21 6.24 -6.08
C GLY A 42 10.86 5.76 -6.56
N LEU A 43 9.96 5.41 -5.65
CA LEU A 43 8.65 4.90 -5.99
C LEU A 43 7.68 6.03 -6.29
N LYS A 44 6.90 5.87 -7.35
CA LYS A 44 5.79 6.76 -7.63
C LYS A 44 4.64 6.45 -6.68
N GLU A 45 3.95 7.47 -6.23
CA GLU A 45 2.80 7.29 -5.34
C GLU A 45 1.76 6.35 -5.93
N GLU A 46 1.53 6.43 -7.25
CA GLU A 46 0.56 5.59 -7.94
C GLU A 46 0.90 4.11 -7.81
N MET A 47 2.17 3.75 -7.83
CA MET A 47 2.60 2.35 -7.66
C MET A 47 2.26 1.83 -6.28
N VAL A 48 2.47 2.66 -5.26
CA VAL A 48 2.20 2.29 -3.87
C VAL A 48 0.70 2.18 -3.65
N VAL A 49 -0.06 3.13 -4.15
CA VAL A 49 -1.52 3.15 -4.05
C VAL A 49 -2.11 1.93 -4.77
N GLU A 50 -1.63 1.63 -5.96
CA GLU A 50 -2.08 0.46 -6.70
C GLU A 50 -1.81 -0.83 -5.93
N THR A 51 -0.65 -0.92 -5.28
CA THR A 51 -0.31 -2.10 -4.48
C THR A 51 -1.28 -2.29 -3.33
N LEU A 52 -1.70 -1.19 -2.68
CA LEU A 52 -2.62 -1.26 -1.56
C LEU A 52 -4.04 -1.61 -2.01
N ILE A 53 -4.48 -1.10 -3.15
CA ILE A 53 -5.85 -1.27 -3.62
C ILE A 53 -6.03 -2.51 -4.48
N ARG A 54 -5.05 -2.82 -5.31
CA ARG A 54 -5.07 -3.98 -6.21
C ARG A 54 -3.84 -4.86 -6.03
N PRO A 55 -3.61 -5.39 -4.82
CA PRO A 55 -2.46 -6.25 -4.60
C PRO A 55 -2.58 -7.57 -5.37
N GLU A 56 -1.44 -8.16 -5.71
CA GLU A 56 -1.41 -9.52 -6.25
C GLU A 56 -1.49 -10.55 -5.14
N GLU A 57 -1.11 -10.17 -3.93
CA GLU A 57 -1.24 -10.99 -2.73
C GLU A 57 -1.15 -10.10 -1.49
N VAL A 58 -1.78 -10.52 -0.41
CA VAL A 58 -1.65 -9.86 0.90
C VAL A 58 -1.34 -10.94 1.93
N LEU A 59 -0.21 -10.81 2.58
CA LEU A 59 0.25 -11.73 3.60
C LEU A 59 0.01 -11.16 4.99
N LYS A 60 -0.09 -12.02 5.97
CA LYS A 60 -0.17 -11.59 7.36
C LYS A 60 1.23 -11.44 7.93
N GLY A 61 1.51 -10.30 8.53
CA GLY A 61 2.76 -10.04 9.21
C GLY A 61 2.60 -10.17 10.72
N HIS A 62 3.58 -9.64 11.46
CA HIS A 62 3.54 -9.63 12.92
C HIS A 62 2.66 -8.50 13.43
N ARG A 63 2.10 -8.67 14.62
CA ARG A 63 1.39 -7.59 15.35
C ARG A 63 0.23 -6.98 14.57
N ASN A 64 -0.61 -7.82 13.98
CA ASN A 64 -1.78 -7.39 13.23
C ASN A 64 -1.45 -6.54 12.01
N ARG A 65 -0.25 -6.69 11.47
CA ARG A 65 0.14 -6.03 10.23
C ARG A 65 -0.15 -6.91 9.04
N TYR A 66 -0.35 -6.27 7.89
CA TYR A 66 -0.54 -6.94 6.62
C TYR A 66 0.51 -6.44 5.65
N ILE A 67 0.87 -7.28 4.70
CA ILE A 67 1.91 -6.98 3.72
C ILE A 67 1.33 -7.21 2.34
N ALA A 68 1.11 -6.12 1.62
CA ALA A 68 0.60 -6.18 0.26
C ALA A 68 1.78 -6.20 -0.72
N HIS A 69 1.72 -7.10 -1.70
CA HIS A 69 2.72 -7.21 -2.75
C HIS A 69 2.10 -7.00 -4.12
N ARG A 70 2.78 -6.23 -4.96
CA ARG A 70 2.47 -6.14 -6.38
C ARG A 70 3.77 -6.02 -7.15
N ARG A 71 3.93 -6.85 -8.17
CA ARG A 71 5.15 -6.89 -8.97
C ARG A 71 5.19 -5.77 -10.00
N TYR A 72 6.38 -5.21 -10.20
CA TYR A 72 6.68 -4.20 -11.21
C TYR A 72 8.02 -4.61 -11.83
N GLY A 73 7.97 -5.32 -12.98
CA GLY A 73 9.17 -5.88 -13.57
C GLY A 73 9.77 -6.96 -12.67
N ASN A 74 11.06 -6.86 -12.42
CA ASN A 74 11.78 -7.84 -11.57
C ASN A 74 11.69 -7.52 -10.08
N HIS A 75 11.06 -6.42 -9.74
CA HIS A 75 10.90 -5.98 -8.35
C HIS A 75 9.44 -6.06 -7.96
N LEU A 76 9.18 -5.89 -6.67
CA LEU A 76 7.82 -5.71 -6.19
C LEU A 76 7.76 -4.59 -5.18
N VAL A 77 6.62 -3.93 -5.12
CA VAL A 77 6.32 -3.03 -4.03
C VAL A 77 5.81 -3.90 -2.88
N ARG A 78 6.48 -3.76 -1.73
CA ARG A 78 6.13 -4.47 -0.50
C ARG A 78 5.63 -3.41 0.47
N ALA A 79 4.31 -3.30 0.62
CA ALA A 79 3.66 -2.27 1.41
C ALA A 79 3.14 -2.88 2.71
N VAL A 80 3.66 -2.40 3.84
CA VAL A 80 3.28 -2.89 5.17
C VAL A 80 2.28 -1.92 5.77
N TYR A 81 1.11 -2.40 6.14
CA TYR A 81 0.06 -1.56 6.71
C TYR A 81 -0.64 -2.27 7.86
N GLU A 82 -1.36 -1.48 8.65
CA GLU A 82 -2.24 -1.97 9.71
C GLU A 82 -3.44 -1.04 9.79
N TYR A 83 -4.43 -1.40 10.60
CA TYR A 83 -5.61 -0.57 10.77
C TYR A 83 -5.59 0.14 12.11
N GLU A 84 -6.00 1.41 12.09
CA GLU A 84 -6.26 2.17 13.31
C GLU A 84 -7.68 2.72 13.21
N ASN A 85 -8.57 2.25 14.07
CA ASN A 85 -9.99 2.64 14.05
C ASN A 85 -10.62 2.48 12.66
N GLY A 86 -10.30 1.36 11.99
CA GLY A 86 -10.83 1.06 10.67
C GLY A 86 -10.14 1.76 9.51
N LEU A 87 -9.20 2.66 9.79
CA LEU A 87 -8.46 3.34 8.74
C LEU A 87 -7.15 2.62 8.47
N PRO A 88 -6.90 2.17 7.22
CA PRO A 88 -5.60 1.58 6.90
C PRO A 88 -4.49 2.60 7.05
N MET A 89 -3.39 2.21 7.68
CA MET A 89 -2.20 3.05 7.84
C MET A 89 -1.02 2.39 7.16
N LEU A 90 -0.45 3.04 6.17
CA LEU A 90 0.76 2.56 5.51
C LEU A 90 1.95 2.90 6.40
N LEU A 91 2.61 1.87 6.93
CA LEU A 91 3.73 2.04 7.87
C LEU A 91 5.04 2.24 7.14
N THR A 92 5.29 1.42 6.12
CA THR A 92 6.54 1.48 5.37
C THR A 92 6.38 0.79 4.01
N VAL A 93 7.29 1.05 3.09
CA VAL A 93 7.35 0.38 1.80
C VAL A 93 8.77 -0.01 1.47
N TYR A 94 8.91 -1.09 0.71
CA TYR A 94 10.18 -1.60 0.22
C TYR A 94 10.02 -1.92 -1.27
N PHE A 95 11.15 -1.99 -1.96
CA PHE A 95 11.15 -2.33 -3.38
C PHE A 95 12.21 -3.37 -3.69
N PRO A 96 12.09 -4.58 -3.11
CA PRO A 96 13.06 -5.66 -3.32
C PRO A 96 12.82 -6.39 -4.63
N LYS A 97 13.73 -7.30 -4.98
CA LYS A 97 13.50 -8.21 -6.08
C LYS A 97 12.35 -9.14 -5.74
N SER A 98 11.47 -9.38 -6.71
CA SER A 98 10.22 -10.10 -6.46
C SER A 98 10.45 -11.56 -6.03
N ASP A 99 11.47 -12.23 -6.58
CA ASP A 99 11.75 -13.62 -6.25
C ASP A 99 12.09 -13.87 -4.78
N ARG A 100 12.47 -12.83 -4.04
CA ARG A 100 12.81 -12.96 -2.63
C ARG A 100 11.59 -13.05 -1.72
N TYR A 101 10.48 -12.43 -2.11
CA TYR A 101 9.34 -12.27 -1.21
C TYR A 101 7.99 -12.70 -1.81
N PHE A 102 7.86 -12.74 -3.13
CA PHE A 102 6.57 -13.07 -3.74
C PHE A 102 6.22 -14.54 -3.48
N LYS A 103 5.00 -14.78 -3.02
CA LYS A 103 4.52 -16.10 -2.61
C LYS A 103 3.59 -16.77 -3.61
N GLY A 104 3.62 -16.33 -4.86
CA GLY A 104 2.84 -16.95 -5.93
C GLY A 104 1.53 -16.26 -6.27
N GLY A 105 1.12 -15.30 -5.48
CA GLY A 105 -0.10 -14.54 -5.75
C GLY A 105 -1.36 -15.21 -5.26
N SER A 106 -2.46 -14.50 -5.35
CA SER A 106 -3.81 -15.00 -5.04
C SER A 106 -4.03 -15.45 -3.61
N ILE A 107 -3.21 -14.96 -2.67
CA ILE A 107 -3.41 -15.15 -1.24
C ILE A 107 -3.78 -13.79 -0.67
N TYR A 108 -4.96 -13.69 -0.04
CA TYR A 108 -5.46 -12.41 0.46
C TYR A 108 -5.90 -12.54 1.91
N GLU A 109 -4.95 -12.29 2.83
CA GLU A 109 -5.24 -12.28 4.26
C GLU A 109 -6.02 -11.04 4.67
N ASP A 110 -6.06 -10.04 3.80
CA ASP A 110 -6.84 -8.82 3.98
C ASP A 110 -7.08 -8.17 2.63
N LYS A 111 -8.09 -7.33 2.55
CA LYS A 111 -8.32 -6.48 1.37
C LYS A 111 -8.77 -5.11 1.83
N ILE A 112 -8.01 -4.09 1.47
CA ILE A 112 -8.41 -2.70 1.72
C ILE A 112 -9.60 -2.34 0.85
N PHE A 113 -9.55 -2.72 -0.42
CA PHE A 113 -10.66 -2.51 -1.35
C PHE A 113 -11.51 -3.79 -1.38
N LYS A 114 -12.74 -3.66 -0.96
CA LYS A 114 -13.67 -4.81 -0.88
C LYS A 114 -14.81 -4.70 -1.86
#